data_e235c95d632120f11a6bc5af3a7c9097
#
_entry.id   e235c95d632120f11a6bc5af3a7c9097
#
_cell.length_a   1.000
_cell.length_b   1.000
_cell.length_c   1.000
_cell.angle_alpha   90.00
_cell.angle_beta   90.00
_cell.angle_gamma   90.00
#
_symmetry.space_group_name_H-M   'P 1'
#
loop_
_entity.id
_entity.type
_entity.pdbx_description
1 polymer ?
#
loop_
_entity_poly.entity_id
_entity_poly.type
_entity_poly.pdbx_seq_one_letter_code
_entity_poly.pdbx_strand_id
1 'polypeptide(L)'
;MKIVVLAGGLSTERQVALTSGTGVCRALREKGHQAILVDMFLGLESYEGRLEDIFNAPDGLCPDNHVESVEPDLEAVRRSRKDQSPSMLGKDVLTVCRMAD
;
A
#
# COMPACT_ATOMS: atom_id res chain seq x y z
N MET A 1 -4.93 -9.12 -15.15
CA MET A 1 -3.89 -8.08 -15.16
C MET A 1 -3.37 -7.88 -13.75
N LYS A 2 -2.08 -7.75 -13.60
CA LYS A 2 -1.44 -7.48 -12.30
C LYS A 2 -1.34 -5.97 -12.10
N ILE A 3 -2.02 -5.45 -11.10
CA ILE A 3 -2.14 -4.00 -10.88
C ILE A 3 -1.67 -3.65 -9.46
N VAL A 4 -0.83 -2.64 -9.35
CA VAL A 4 -0.43 -2.07 -8.07
C VAL A 4 -1.18 -0.76 -7.87
N VAL A 5 -1.91 -0.66 -6.76
CA VAL A 5 -2.55 0.60 -6.35
C VAL A 5 -1.67 1.22 -5.28
N LEU A 6 -1.02 2.31 -5.61
CA LEU A 6 -0.17 3.04 -4.65
C LEU A 6 -1.03 4.00 -3.84
N ALA A 7 -0.88 3.94 -2.53
CA ALA A 7 -1.65 4.77 -1.62
C ALA A 7 -0.82 5.13 -0.39
N GLY A 8 -1.42 5.82 0.56
CA GLY A 8 -0.73 6.20 1.78
C GLY A 8 0.26 7.33 1.56
N GLY A 9 1.52 7.04 1.85
CA GLY A 9 2.55 8.05 1.79
C GLY A 9 2.67 8.84 3.08
N LEU A 10 3.56 9.82 3.11
CA LEU A 10 3.84 10.63 4.29
C LEU A 10 3.32 12.05 4.07
N SER A 11 2.00 12.20 4.14
CA SER A 11 1.34 13.50 3.99
C SER A 11 0.05 13.55 4.82
N THR A 12 -0.50 14.74 4.97
CA THR A 12 -1.76 14.91 5.70
C THR A 12 -2.94 14.25 4.97
N GLU A 13 -2.79 13.93 3.69
CA GLU A 13 -3.81 13.23 2.89
C GLU A 13 -3.69 11.70 2.99
N ARG A 14 -2.83 11.20 3.86
CA ARG A 14 -2.54 9.77 3.98
C ARG A 14 -3.79 8.91 4.16
N GLN A 15 -4.67 9.27 5.10
CA GLN A 15 -5.87 8.47 5.39
C GLN A 15 -6.85 8.49 4.22
N VAL A 16 -7.02 9.65 3.59
CA VAL A 16 -7.89 9.78 2.42
C VAL A 16 -7.34 8.92 1.27
N ALA A 17 -6.03 8.96 1.04
CA ALA A 17 -5.38 8.18 0.00
C ALA A 17 -5.55 6.67 0.25
N LEU A 18 -5.38 6.21 1.49
CA LEU A 18 -5.56 4.80 1.83
C LEU A 18 -7.01 4.36 1.63
N THR A 19 -7.98 5.17 2.02
CA THR A 19 -9.39 4.86 1.84
C THR A 19 -9.77 4.79 0.37
N SER A 20 -9.35 5.78 -0.42
CA SER A 20 -9.61 5.81 -1.86
C SER A 20 -8.94 4.63 -2.56
N GLY A 21 -7.68 4.36 -2.21
CA GLY A 21 -6.91 3.26 -2.78
C GLY A 21 -7.54 1.91 -2.49
N THR A 22 -8.04 1.72 -1.27
CA THR A 22 -8.73 0.48 -0.90
C THR A 22 -9.97 0.27 -1.76
N GLY A 23 -10.77 1.32 -1.96
CA GLY A 23 -11.96 1.25 -2.82
C GLY A 23 -11.60 0.89 -4.26
N VAL A 24 -10.59 1.54 -4.82
CA VAL A 24 -10.13 1.26 -6.19
C VAL A 24 -9.62 -0.18 -6.29
N CYS A 25 -8.81 -0.62 -5.34
CA CYS A 25 -8.24 -1.97 -5.35
C CYS A 25 -9.34 -3.02 -5.30
N ARG A 26 -10.32 -2.85 -4.42
CA ARG A 26 -11.45 -3.79 -4.32
C ARG A 26 -12.26 -3.84 -5.60
N ALA A 27 -12.54 -2.68 -6.21
CA ALA A 27 -13.26 -2.61 -7.47
C ALA A 27 -12.53 -3.35 -8.59
N LEU A 28 -11.21 -3.19 -8.67
CA LEU A 28 -10.40 -3.89 -9.65
C LEU A 28 -10.42 -5.41 -9.44
N ARG A 29 -10.37 -5.84 -8.19
CA ARG A 29 -10.43 -7.27 -7.88
C ARG A 29 -11.78 -7.86 -8.23
N GLU A 30 -12.87 -7.11 -8.05
CA GLU A 30 -14.21 -7.54 -8.47
C GLU A 30 -14.31 -7.71 -9.99
N LYS A 31 -13.50 -6.98 -10.75
CA LYS A 31 -13.43 -7.10 -12.21
C LYS A 31 -12.51 -8.24 -12.66
N GLY A 32 -11.92 -8.99 -11.73
CA GLY A 32 -11.08 -10.13 -12.06
C GLY A 32 -9.58 -9.82 -12.19
N HIS A 33 -9.16 -8.62 -11.85
CA HIS A 33 -7.73 -8.28 -11.86
C HIS A 33 -7.04 -8.72 -10.58
N GLN A 34 -5.75 -8.98 -10.68
CA GLN A 34 -4.90 -9.25 -9.52
C GLN A 34 -4.35 -7.90 -9.00
N ALA A 35 -5.20 -7.16 -8.28
CA ALA A 35 -4.84 -5.85 -7.77
C ALA A 35 -4.42 -5.95 -6.31
N ILE A 36 -3.38 -5.20 -5.95
CA ILE A 36 -2.91 -5.11 -4.56
C ILE A 36 -2.76 -3.65 -4.17
N LEU A 37 -2.97 -3.38 -2.88
CA LEU A 37 -2.78 -2.05 -2.31
C LEU A 37 -1.40 -1.99 -1.66
N VAL A 38 -0.61 -1.00 -2.03
CA VAL A 38 0.73 -0.82 -1.47
C VAL A 38 0.84 0.59 -0.89
N ASP A 39 1.18 0.66 0.40
CA ASP A 39 1.52 1.93 1.05
C ASP A 39 2.88 2.36 0.54
N MET A 40 2.94 3.47 -0.17
CA MET A 40 4.18 3.84 -0.82
C MET A 40 5.28 4.29 0.14
N PHE A 41 4.93 4.76 1.34
CA PHE A 41 5.93 5.11 2.35
C PHE A 41 6.39 3.90 3.16
N LEU A 42 5.43 3.15 3.75
CA LEU A 42 5.77 1.99 4.56
C LEU A 42 6.27 0.81 3.72
N GLY A 43 5.83 0.73 2.48
CA GLY A 43 6.25 -0.33 1.57
C GLY A 43 5.76 -1.69 2.03
N LEU A 44 6.57 -2.72 1.77
CA LEU A 44 6.23 -4.11 2.01
C LEU A 44 6.95 -4.71 3.20
N GLU A 45 7.37 -3.89 4.18
CA GLU A 45 8.11 -4.38 5.35
C GLU A 45 7.37 -5.44 6.16
N SER A 46 6.04 -5.36 6.17
CA SER A 46 5.22 -6.32 6.92
C SER A 46 4.80 -7.53 6.10
N TYR A 47 5.10 -7.57 4.80
CA TYR A 47 4.76 -8.71 3.94
C TYR A 47 5.78 -9.83 4.15
N GLU A 48 5.32 -11.01 4.53
CA GLU A 48 6.17 -12.14 4.86
C GLU A 48 6.27 -13.20 3.76
N GLY A 49 5.50 -13.06 2.69
CA GLY A 49 5.53 -14.00 1.57
C GLY A 49 6.61 -13.68 0.54
N ARG A 50 6.61 -14.47 -0.53
CA ARG A 50 7.51 -14.23 -1.67
C ARG A 50 6.94 -13.13 -2.55
N LEU A 51 7.79 -12.24 -3.05
CA LEU A 51 7.34 -11.17 -3.94
C LEU A 51 6.66 -11.70 -5.20
N GLU A 52 7.10 -12.86 -5.68
CA GLU A 52 6.51 -13.50 -6.85
C GLU A 52 5.03 -13.83 -6.65
N ASP A 53 4.61 -14.05 -5.41
CA ASP A 53 3.25 -14.45 -5.06
C ASP A 53 2.40 -13.29 -4.54
N ILE A 54 2.95 -12.07 -4.49
CA ILE A 54 2.27 -10.95 -3.84
C ILE A 54 0.94 -10.61 -4.49
N PHE A 55 0.83 -10.77 -5.82
CA PHE A 55 -0.40 -10.49 -6.54
C PHE A 55 -1.50 -11.52 -6.29
N ASN A 56 -1.16 -12.62 -5.62
CA ASN A 56 -2.11 -13.66 -5.23
C ASN A 56 -2.59 -13.50 -3.78
N ALA A 57 -2.19 -12.43 -3.09
CA ALA A 57 -2.61 -12.18 -1.71
C ALA A 57 -4.14 -12.17 -1.62
N PRO A 58 -4.75 -12.92 -0.66
CA PRO A 58 -6.20 -13.11 -0.62
C PRO A 58 -7.01 -11.82 -0.60
N ASP A 59 -6.57 -10.83 0.14
CA ASP A 59 -7.29 -9.56 0.28
C ASP A 59 -6.66 -8.43 -0.52
N GLY A 60 -5.68 -8.73 -1.39
CA GLY A 60 -4.94 -7.73 -2.12
C GLY A 60 -4.18 -6.77 -1.22
N LEU A 61 -3.85 -7.21 -0.01
CA LEU A 61 -3.20 -6.39 1.03
C LEU A 61 -4.05 -5.19 1.47
N CYS A 62 -5.36 -5.20 1.15
CA CYS A 62 -6.27 -4.12 1.52
C CYS A 62 -6.59 -4.19 3.01
N PRO A 63 -6.35 -3.14 3.79
CA PRO A 63 -6.74 -3.13 5.21
C PRO A 63 -8.25 -2.98 5.35
N ASP A 64 -8.78 -3.37 6.52
CA ASP A 64 -10.13 -2.98 6.92
C ASP A 64 -10.08 -1.49 7.20
N ASN A 65 -10.65 -0.72 6.30
CA ASN A 65 -10.37 0.69 6.29
C ASN A 65 -11.64 1.51 6.45
N HIS A 66 -11.57 2.46 7.37
CA HIS A 66 -12.56 3.53 7.50
C HIS A 66 -11.80 4.84 7.61
N VAL A 67 -12.44 5.91 7.19
CA VAL A 67 -11.84 7.24 7.27
C VAL A 67 -11.80 7.68 8.72
N GLU A 68 -10.62 7.99 9.21
CA GLU A 68 -10.47 8.58 10.54
C GLU A 68 -10.66 10.09 10.44
N SER A 69 -11.31 10.65 11.46
CA SER A 69 -11.61 12.08 11.48
C SER A 69 -10.45 12.94 11.95
N VAL A 70 -9.39 12.31 12.45
CA VAL A 70 -8.20 13.01 12.95
C VAL A 70 -7.07 12.95 11.93
N GLU A 71 -6.22 13.97 11.93
CA GLU A 71 -5.05 13.98 11.08
C GLU A 71 -4.08 12.88 11.50
N PRO A 72 -3.39 12.23 10.54
CA PRO A 72 -2.40 11.22 10.88
C PRO A 72 -1.21 11.83 11.59
N ASP A 73 -0.67 11.10 12.56
CA ASP A 73 0.59 11.47 13.20
C ASP A 73 1.74 11.03 12.32
N LEU A 74 2.21 11.94 11.48
CA LEU A 74 3.24 11.63 10.48
C LEU A 74 4.57 11.25 11.12
N GLU A 75 4.88 11.78 12.30
CA GLU A 75 6.09 11.40 13.02
C GLU A 75 6.00 9.95 13.50
N ALA A 76 4.84 9.53 14.00
CA ALA A 76 4.63 8.14 14.39
C ALA A 76 4.73 7.20 13.19
N VAL A 77 4.15 7.60 12.05
CA VAL A 77 4.24 6.81 10.82
C VAL A 77 5.70 6.68 10.37
N ARG A 78 6.43 7.79 10.38
CA ARG A 78 7.86 7.79 10.00
C ARG A 78 8.66 6.85 10.90
N ARG A 79 8.44 6.90 12.20
CA ARG A 79 9.17 6.06 13.16
C ARG A 79 8.79 4.59 13.10
N SER A 80 7.58 4.28 12.62
CA SER A 80 7.13 2.89 12.53
C SER A 80 7.79 2.12 11.39
N ARG A 81 8.35 2.83 10.40
CA ARG A 81 9.03 2.16 9.28
C ARG A 81 10.40 1.68 9.74
N LYS A 82 10.72 0.42 9.42
CA LYS A 82 12.02 -0.16 9.77
C LYS A 82 13.18 0.55 9.08
N ASP A 83 12.98 0.92 7.82
CA ASP A 83 13.97 1.66 7.05
C ASP A 83 13.85 3.15 7.38
N GLN A 84 14.83 3.70 8.07
CA GLN A 84 14.85 5.10 8.48
C GLN A 84 15.61 5.99 7.50
N SER A 85 15.81 5.53 6.26
CA SER A 85 16.45 6.34 5.23
C SER A 85 15.54 7.54 4.86
N PRO A 86 16.08 8.56 4.20
CA PRO A 86 15.28 9.72 3.78
C PRO A 86 14.33 9.44 2.62
N SER A 87 14.34 8.23 2.06
CA SER A 87 13.49 7.88 0.94
C SER A 87 12.01 7.95 1.32
N MET A 88 11.19 8.50 0.42
CA MET A 88 9.74 8.53 0.57
C MET A 88 9.09 7.22 0.09
N LEU A 89 9.86 6.33 -0.54
CA LEU A 89 9.38 5.03 -1.00
C LEU A 89 9.90 3.94 -0.08
N GLY A 90 8.98 3.11 0.40
CA GLY A 90 9.32 2.01 1.30
C GLY A 90 9.91 0.81 0.59
N LYS A 91 10.13 -0.25 1.36
CA LYS A 91 10.77 -1.48 0.89
C LYS A 91 9.99 -2.10 -0.27
N ASP A 92 10.70 -2.41 -1.35
CA ASP A 92 10.21 -3.15 -2.51
C ASP A 92 9.08 -2.48 -3.30
N VAL A 93 8.75 -1.21 -3.02
CA VAL A 93 7.69 -0.51 -3.76
C VAL A 93 7.99 -0.48 -5.25
N LEU A 94 9.16 -0.03 -5.63
CA LEU A 94 9.54 0.05 -7.06
C LEU A 94 9.64 -1.32 -7.69
N THR A 95 10.13 -2.31 -6.95
CA THR A 95 10.26 -3.68 -7.44
C THR A 95 8.89 -4.25 -7.81
N VAL A 96 7.90 -4.10 -6.92
CA VAL A 96 6.55 -4.59 -7.17
C VAL A 96 5.89 -3.85 -8.33
N CYS A 97 6.13 -2.55 -8.44
CA CYS A 97 5.60 -1.77 -9.58
C CYS A 97 6.14 -2.29 -10.92
N ARG A 98 7.39 -2.73 -10.94
CA ARG A 98 7.98 -3.32 -12.15
C ARG A 98 7.39 -4.68 -12.50
N MET A 99 6.87 -5.40 -11.51
CA MET A 99 6.23 -6.70 -11.70
C MET A 99 4.80 -6.57 -12.23
N ALA A 100 4.19 -5.42 -12.10
CA ALA A 100 2.84 -5.16 -12.59
C ALA A 100 2.82 -5.10 -14.12
N ASP A 101 1.66 -5.35 -14.69
CA ASP A 101 1.45 -5.26 -16.14
C ASP A 101 1.43 -3.83 -16.68
#